data_63cbe305920b17f7290169fa25f8cda4
#
_entry.id   63cbe305920b17f7290169fa25f8cda4
#
_cell.length_a   1.000
_cell.length_b   1.000
_cell.length_c   1.000
_cell.angle_alpha   90.00
_cell.angle_beta   90.00
_cell.angle_gamma   90.00
#
_symmetry.space_group_name_H-M   'P 1'
#
loop_
_entity.id
_entity.type
_entity.pdbx_description
1 polymer ?
#
loop_
_entity_poly.entity_id
_entity_poly.type
_entity_poly.pdbx_seq_one_letter_code
_entity_poly.pdbx_strand_id
1 'polypeptide(L)'
;CYEVTVNTPSVMCEVEQVNQHGKTEHLNIERIENWNRYLEYMDLVLVASVKDIENNGFGEAIWYHSMDKKIADSFHDPFLESLPVSKTCKALTSWIKIDKNSETDMLDQLRETVNYAREHDYRITGRIGARLFLLASDYAYFKVGLELEAD
;
A
#
# COMPACT_ATOMS: atom_id res chain seq x y z
N CYS A 1 -3.77 -11.98 -12.98
CA CYS A 1 -4.21 -11.07 -14.02
C CYS A 1 -3.79 -9.65 -13.70
N TYR A 2 -3.18 -8.95 -14.65
CA TYR A 2 -2.70 -7.57 -14.48
C TYR A 2 -3.51 -6.61 -15.34
N GLU A 3 -3.80 -5.45 -14.79
CA GLU A 3 -4.48 -4.38 -15.55
C GLU A 3 -3.91 -3.01 -15.16
N VAL A 4 -4.02 -2.06 -16.06
CA VAL A 4 -3.63 -0.67 -15.77
C VAL A 4 -4.86 0.08 -15.29
N THR A 5 -4.74 0.70 -14.11
CA THR A 5 -5.82 1.50 -13.51
C THR A 5 -5.29 2.89 -13.14
N VAL A 6 -6.21 3.82 -12.92
CA VAL A 6 -5.89 5.16 -12.41
C VAL A 6 -6.39 5.26 -10.98
N ASN A 7 -5.49 5.54 -10.06
CA ASN A 7 -5.83 5.72 -8.65
C ASN A 7 -6.26 7.16 -8.39
N THR A 8 -7.34 7.32 -7.62
CA THR A 8 -7.80 8.64 -7.18
C THR A 8 -7.01 9.09 -5.94
N PRO A 9 -6.94 10.41 -5.66
CA PRO A 9 -6.24 10.90 -4.48
C PRO A 9 -6.84 10.35 -3.18
N SER A 10 -5.96 10.04 -2.23
CA SER A 10 -6.34 9.59 -0.88
C SER A 10 -5.56 10.37 0.16
N VAL A 11 -6.19 10.61 1.31
CA VAL A 11 -5.45 11.07 2.49
C VAL A 11 -4.68 9.89 3.06
N MET A 12 -3.46 10.13 3.52
CA MET A 12 -2.53 9.10 3.97
C MET A 12 -2.04 9.41 5.37
N CYS A 13 -2.17 8.45 6.27
CA CYS A 13 -1.66 8.58 7.63
C CYS A 13 -0.71 7.43 7.94
N GLU A 14 0.56 7.76 8.14
CA GLU A 14 1.58 6.79 8.51
C GLU A 14 1.30 6.23 9.90
N VAL A 15 1.21 4.91 10.03
CA VAL A 15 0.94 4.25 11.32
C VAL A 15 2.06 3.37 11.79
N GLU A 16 2.72 2.65 10.88
CA GLU A 16 3.76 1.69 11.25
C GLU A 16 4.90 1.71 10.25
N GLN A 17 6.13 1.59 10.76
CA GLN A 17 7.28 1.20 9.95
C GLN A 17 7.48 -0.30 10.07
N VAL A 18 7.92 -0.92 8.99
CA VAL A 18 8.27 -2.33 8.97
C VAL A 18 9.77 -2.49 8.74
N ASN A 19 10.34 -3.54 9.32
CA ASN A 19 11.73 -3.89 9.04
C ASN A 19 11.84 -4.63 7.69
N GLN A 20 13.06 -4.99 7.30
CA GLN A 20 13.34 -5.70 6.05
C GLN A 20 12.59 -7.02 5.89
N HIS A 21 12.04 -7.59 6.97
CA HIS A 21 11.24 -8.82 6.96
C HIS A 21 9.74 -8.56 6.95
N GLY A 22 9.30 -7.30 6.88
CA GLY A 22 7.89 -6.94 6.88
C GLY A 22 7.24 -6.89 8.27
N LYS A 23 8.04 -6.93 9.34
CA LYS A 23 7.54 -6.87 10.72
C LYS A 23 7.52 -5.44 11.24
N THR A 24 6.54 -5.11 12.07
CA THR A 24 6.39 -3.80 12.67
C THR A 24 7.57 -3.44 13.56
N GLU A 25 8.19 -2.28 13.31
CA GLU A 25 9.25 -1.73 14.15
C GLU A 25 8.77 -0.56 15.01
N HIS A 26 7.83 0.24 14.49
CA HIS A 26 7.37 1.44 15.15
C HIS A 26 5.87 1.64 14.91
N LEU A 27 5.14 1.83 16.01
CA LEU A 27 3.69 2.00 16.00
C LEU A 27 3.33 3.39 16.53
N ASN A 28 2.62 4.18 15.73
CA ASN A 28 2.13 5.49 16.16
C ASN A 28 0.71 5.36 16.73
N ILE A 29 0.64 5.13 18.04
CA ILE A 29 -0.62 4.87 18.76
C ILE A 29 -1.57 6.07 18.69
N GLU A 30 -1.07 7.30 18.84
CA GLU A 30 -1.89 8.51 18.78
C GLU A 30 -2.65 8.64 17.45
N ARG A 31 -1.95 8.40 16.35
CA ARG A 31 -2.56 8.42 15.01
C ARG A 31 -3.59 7.33 14.82
N ILE A 32 -3.32 6.12 15.34
CA ILE A 32 -4.26 5.00 15.30
C ILE A 32 -5.55 5.37 16.03
N GLU A 33 -5.47 5.96 17.21
CA GLU A 33 -6.63 6.41 17.99
C GLU A 33 -7.49 7.40 17.22
N ASN A 34 -6.88 8.36 16.52
CA ASN A 34 -7.59 9.31 15.69
C ASN A 34 -8.32 8.64 14.52
N TRP A 35 -7.74 7.56 13.96
CA TRP A 35 -8.37 6.82 12.88
C TRP A 35 -9.51 5.90 13.33
N ASN A 36 -9.61 5.55 14.61
CA ASN A 36 -10.65 4.63 15.10
C ASN A 36 -12.07 5.08 14.75
N ARG A 37 -12.30 6.38 14.63
CA ARG A 37 -13.60 6.93 14.23
C ARG A 37 -13.98 6.65 12.78
N TYR A 38 -13.00 6.24 11.95
CA TYR A 38 -13.16 6.12 10.51
C TYR A 38 -12.90 4.69 9.99
N LEU A 39 -12.91 3.69 10.88
CA LEU A 39 -12.57 2.30 10.52
C LEU A 39 -13.34 1.77 9.31
N GLU A 40 -14.61 2.16 9.17
CA GLU A 40 -15.45 1.71 8.05
C GLU A 40 -15.08 2.33 6.71
N TYR A 41 -14.29 3.40 6.72
CA TYR A 41 -13.98 4.21 5.54
C TYR A 41 -12.51 4.18 5.17
N MET A 42 -11.70 3.47 5.94
CA MET A 42 -10.25 3.45 5.73
C MET A 42 -9.75 2.14 5.17
N ASP A 43 -8.65 2.24 4.43
CA ASP A 43 -7.87 1.10 3.98
C ASP A 43 -6.53 1.05 4.71
N LEU A 44 -5.96 -0.15 4.80
CA LEU A 44 -4.60 -0.35 5.26
C LEU A 44 -3.72 -0.65 4.05
N VAL A 45 -2.70 0.17 3.83
CA VAL A 45 -1.85 0.10 2.64
C VAL A 45 -0.38 0.04 3.03
N LEU A 46 0.32 -0.97 2.53
CA LEU A 46 1.78 -1.05 2.62
C LEU A 46 2.38 -0.36 1.40
N VAL A 47 3.29 0.59 1.62
CA VAL A 47 4.02 1.26 0.55
C VAL A 47 5.50 0.96 0.68
N ALA A 48 6.09 0.46 -0.40
CA ALA A 48 7.49 0.09 -0.46
C ALA A 48 8.17 0.67 -1.69
N SER A 49 9.49 0.63 -1.67
CA SER A 49 10.31 0.96 -2.83
C SER A 49 10.55 -0.29 -3.67
N VAL A 50 10.43 -0.16 -4.99
CA VAL A 50 10.76 -1.24 -5.93
C VAL A 50 12.20 -1.70 -5.74
N LYS A 51 13.11 -0.77 -5.51
CA LYS A 51 14.52 -1.07 -5.27
C LYS A 51 14.71 -2.00 -4.07
N ASP A 52 14.02 -1.75 -2.98
CA ASP A 52 14.08 -2.59 -1.79
C ASP A 52 13.51 -3.98 -2.06
N ILE A 53 12.38 -4.06 -2.76
CA ILE A 53 11.75 -5.33 -3.14
C ILE A 53 12.69 -6.15 -4.02
N GLU A 54 13.33 -5.54 -5.00
CA GLU A 54 14.30 -6.20 -5.86
C GLU A 54 15.55 -6.67 -5.11
N ASN A 55 15.89 -6.02 -3.99
CA ASN A 55 16.99 -6.39 -3.11
C ASN A 55 16.57 -7.36 -1.99
N ASN A 56 15.47 -8.08 -2.16
CA ASN A 56 14.98 -9.11 -1.24
C ASN A 56 14.63 -8.63 0.17
N GLY A 57 14.11 -7.42 0.30
CA GLY A 57 13.65 -6.91 1.59
C GLY A 57 12.61 -5.80 1.41
N PHE A 58 12.00 -5.42 2.52
CA PHE A 58 11.04 -4.31 2.51
C PHE A 58 11.74 -2.95 2.69
N GLY A 59 12.98 -2.94 3.20
CA GLY A 59 13.72 -1.72 3.43
C GLY A 59 12.98 -0.78 4.39
N GLU A 60 12.61 0.41 3.91
CA GLU A 60 11.88 1.42 4.68
C GLU A 60 10.38 1.42 4.38
N ALA A 61 9.80 0.27 4.09
CA ALA A 61 8.36 0.16 3.82
C ALA A 61 7.53 0.64 5.02
N ILE A 62 6.42 1.28 4.72
CA ILE A 62 5.55 1.89 5.73
C ILE A 62 4.12 1.44 5.51
N TRP A 63 3.44 1.10 6.60
CA TRP A 63 2.00 0.92 6.62
C TRP A 63 1.31 2.27 6.81
N TYR A 64 0.32 2.54 5.96
CA TYR A 64 -0.53 3.71 6.06
C TYR A 64 -1.97 3.31 6.28
N HIS A 65 -2.70 4.12 7.06
CA HIS A 65 -4.14 4.20 6.93
C HIS A 65 -4.43 5.18 5.80
N SER A 66 -5.35 4.84 4.92
CA SER A 66 -5.74 5.72 3.82
C SER A 66 -7.24 5.80 3.67
N MET A 67 -7.71 6.93 3.14
CA MET A 67 -9.11 7.18 2.88
C MET A 67 -9.23 8.00 1.59
N ASP A 68 -10.19 7.66 0.75
CA ASP A 68 -10.47 8.45 -0.45
C ASP A 68 -10.63 9.93 -0.07
N LYS A 69 -10.01 10.83 -0.83
CA LYS A 69 -9.99 12.27 -0.55
C LYS A 69 -11.40 12.86 -0.49
N LYS A 70 -12.30 12.45 -1.38
CA LYS A 70 -13.68 12.94 -1.38
C LYS A 70 -14.44 12.52 -0.14
N ILE A 71 -14.22 11.29 0.31
CA ILE A 71 -14.83 10.79 1.55
C ILE A 71 -14.27 11.56 2.73
N ALA A 72 -12.95 11.73 2.81
CA ALA A 72 -12.31 12.48 3.89
C ALA A 72 -12.83 13.92 3.97
N ASP A 73 -12.97 14.60 2.84
CA ASP A 73 -13.48 15.97 2.78
C ASP A 73 -14.91 16.08 3.34
N SER A 74 -15.73 15.04 3.17
CA SER A 74 -17.11 15.04 3.63
C SER A 74 -17.26 15.07 5.15
N PHE A 75 -16.22 14.67 5.89
CA PHE A 75 -16.26 14.66 7.35
C PHE A 75 -15.95 16.02 7.99
N HIS A 76 -15.34 16.94 7.25
CA HIS A 76 -14.94 18.26 7.75
C HIS A 76 -14.14 18.19 9.05
N ASP A 77 -13.26 17.20 9.17
CA ASP A 77 -12.45 16.97 10.36
C ASP A 77 -11.05 17.56 10.17
N PRO A 78 -10.62 18.48 11.06
CA PRO A 78 -9.27 19.07 10.98
C PRO A 78 -8.14 18.04 10.97
N PHE A 79 -8.31 16.91 11.66
CA PHE A 79 -7.32 15.82 11.63
C PHE A 79 -7.13 15.29 10.21
N LEU A 80 -8.22 14.96 9.52
CA LEU A 80 -8.15 14.45 8.13
C LEU A 80 -7.64 15.52 7.17
N GLU A 81 -8.01 16.77 7.37
CA GLU A 81 -7.57 17.90 6.54
C GLU A 81 -6.07 18.17 6.67
N SER A 82 -5.46 17.79 7.80
CA SER A 82 -4.03 17.98 8.05
C SER A 82 -3.13 16.92 7.40
N LEU A 83 -3.71 15.82 6.92
CA LEU A 83 -2.96 14.68 6.42
C LEU A 83 -2.43 14.90 5.00
N PRO A 84 -1.27 14.33 4.67
CA PRO A 84 -0.79 14.32 3.29
C PRO A 84 -1.80 13.66 2.35
N VAL A 85 -1.84 14.15 1.12
CA VAL A 85 -2.71 13.63 0.07
C VAL A 85 -1.86 12.99 -1.02
N SER A 86 -2.17 11.75 -1.39
CA SER A 86 -1.52 11.08 -2.49
C SER A 86 -1.94 11.69 -3.82
N LYS A 87 -1.06 11.62 -4.81
CA LYS A 87 -1.36 12.11 -6.16
C LYS A 87 -2.17 11.07 -6.92
N THR A 88 -2.99 11.53 -7.86
CA THR A 88 -3.56 10.68 -8.89
C THR A 88 -2.41 10.06 -9.68
N CYS A 89 -2.40 8.76 -9.81
CA CYS A 89 -1.36 8.07 -10.57
C CYS A 89 -1.94 6.88 -11.35
N LYS A 90 -1.21 6.51 -12.38
CA LYS A 90 -1.45 5.29 -13.15
C LYS A 90 -0.70 4.15 -12.48
N ALA A 91 -1.31 2.97 -12.39
CA ALA A 91 -0.70 1.82 -11.75
C ALA A 91 -1.00 0.52 -12.50
N LEU A 92 -0.03 -0.37 -12.52
CA LEU A 92 -0.24 -1.76 -12.91
C LEU A 92 -0.76 -2.49 -11.67
N THR A 93 -1.96 -3.03 -11.76
CA THR A 93 -2.63 -3.63 -10.61
C THR A 93 -2.83 -5.13 -10.79
N SER A 94 -2.77 -5.83 -9.66
CA SER A 94 -3.08 -7.25 -9.58
C SER A 94 -3.62 -7.59 -8.20
N TRP A 95 -4.32 -8.72 -8.12
CA TRP A 95 -4.80 -9.27 -6.86
C TRP A 95 -3.88 -10.41 -6.44
N ILE A 96 -3.45 -10.39 -5.18
CA ILE A 96 -2.58 -11.43 -4.64
C ILE A 96 -3.18 -12.02 -3.36
N LYS A 97 -2.87 -13.29 -3.15
CA LYS A 97 -3.23 -14.04 -1.94
C LYS A 97 -1.95 -14.38 -1.20
N ILE A 98 -1.84 -13.93 0.03
CA ILE A 98 -0.64 -14.11 0.86
C ILE A 98 -0.92 -15.14 1.95
N ASP A 99 -0.03 -16.10 2.11
CA ASP A 99 -0.02 -17.01 3.25
C ASP A 99 0.48 -16.25 4.48
N LYS A 100 -0.39 -16.08 5.48
CA LYS A 100 -0.05 -15.36 6.72
C LYS A 100 1.03 -16.05 7.54
N ASN A 101 1.24 -17.34 7.33
CA ASN A 101 2.25 -18.12 8.04
C ASN A 101 3.61 -18.13 7.34
N SER A 102 3.70 -17.58 6.14
CA SER A 102 4.94 -17.43 5.39
C SER A 102 5.62 -16.10 5.70
N GLU A 103 6.93 -16.11 5.91
CA GLU A 103 7.72 -14.89 6.11
C GLU A 103 8.12 -14.23 4.79
N THR A 104 8.04 -14.94 3.68
CA THR A 104 8.55 -14.49 2.39
C THR A 104 7.49 -14.28 1.31
N ASP A 105 6.28 -14.77 1.51
CA ASP A 105 5.26 -14.82 0.45
C ASP A 105 4.89 -13.43 -0.07
N MET A 106 4.69 -12.45 0.82
CA MET A 106 4.40 -11.07 0.40
C MET A 106 5.52 -10.51 -0.47
N LEU A 107 6.76 -10.63 -0.02
CA LEU A 107 7.92 -10.13 -0.74
C LEU A 107 8.06 -10.81 -2.11
N ASP A 108 7.89 -12.13 -2.14
CA ASP A 108 7.98 -12.91 -3.37
C ASP A 108 6.93 -12.47 -4.39
N GLN A 109 5.69 -12.25 -3.96
CA GLN A 109 4.64 -11.84 -4.87
C GLN A 109 4.75 -10.39 -5.32
N LEU A 110 5.23 -9.48 -4.47
CA LEU A 110 5.52 -8.11 -4.89
C LEU A 110 6.66 -8.09 -5.93
N ARG A 111 7.69 -8.91 -5.72
CA ARG A 111 8.78 -9.06 -6.69
C ARG A 111 8.28 -9.61 -8.03
N GLU A 112 7.37 -10.56 -8.00
CA GLU A 112 6.77 -11.12 -9.20
C GLU A 112 6.03 -10.05 -10.01
N THR A 113 5.30 -9.14 -9.35
CA THR A 113 4.65 -8.01 -10.00
C THR A 113 5.67 -7.07 -10.67
N VAL A 114 6.77 -6.78 -9.99
CA VAL A 114 7.85 -5.94 -10.55
C VAL A 114 8.49 -6.63 -11.77
N ASN A 115 8.76 -7.92 -11.67
CA ASN A 115 9.34 -8.69 -12.77
C ASN A 115 8.42 -8.68 -14.00
N TYR A 116 7.13 -8.88 -13.79
CA TYR A 116 6.15 -8.81 -14.88
C TYR A 116 6.20 -7.44 -15.58
N ALA A 117 6.22 -6.36 -14.82
CA ALA A 117 6.27 -5.02 -15.38
C ALA A 117 7.54 -4.79 -16.22
N ARG A 118 8.69 -5.26 -15.74
CA ARG A 118 9.95 -5.13 -16.48
C ARG A 118 9.97 -5.97 -17.74
N GLU A 119 9.44 -7.18 -17.69
CA GLU A 119 9.37 -8.08 -18.86
C GLU A 119 8.43 -7.55 -19.94
N HIS A 120 7.45 -6.73 -19.57
CA HIS A 120 6.49 -6.15 -20.50
C HIS A 120 6.74 -4.65 -20.79
N ASP A 121 7.95 -4.18 -20.47
CA ASP A 121 8.41 -2.82 -20.77
C ASP A 121 7.54 -1.69 -20.19
N TYR A 122 6.90 -1.92 -19.06
CA TYR A 122 6.23 -0.85 -18.35
C TYR A 122 7.25 0.10 -17.71
N ARG A 123 6.99 1.40 -17.81
CA ARG A 123 7.82 2.42 -17.18
C ARG A 123 7.35 2.68 -15.76
N ILE A 124 8.11 2.18 -14.80
CA ILE A 124 7.78 2.25 -13.38
C ILE A 124 8.50 3.42 -12.70
N THR A 125 7.83 4.03 -11.70
CA THR A 125 8.41 5.17 -10.97
C THR A 125 9.33 4.75 -9.83
N GLY A 126 9.15 3.55 -9.29
CA GLY A 126 9.91 3.04 -8.16
C GLY A 126 9.07 2.80 -6.90
N ARG A 127 7.76 3.05 -6.90
CA ARG A 127 6.86 2.79 -5.77
C ARG A 127 5.93 1.63 -6.07
N ILE A 128 5.70 0.82 -5.05
CA ILE A 128 4.73 -0.29 -5.09
C ILE A 128 3.91 -0.26 -3.80
N GLY A 129 2.61 -0.44 -3.92
CA GLY A 129 1.71 -0.48 -2.78
C GLY A 129 0.91 -1.78 -2.76
N ALA A 130 0.55 -2.21 -1.56
CA ALA A 130 -0.32 -3.36 -1.35
C ALA A 130 -1.44 -2.95 -0.38
N ARG A 131 -2.67 -2.91 -0.89
CA ARG A 131 -3.85 -2.56 -0.10
C ARG A 131 -4.50 -3.82 0.41
N LEU A 132 -4.68 -3.91 1.73
CA LEU A 132 -5.38 -5.04 2.34
C LEU A 132 -6.86 -4.99 1.97
N PHE A 133 -7.34 -6.06 1.37
CA PHE A 133 -8.72 -6.18 0.93
C PHE A 133 -9.54 -7.12 1.82
N LEU A 134 -8.95 -8.27 2.18
CA LEU A 134 -9.62 -9.26 3.01
C LEU A 134 -8.59 -9.97 3.88
N LEU A 135 -8.90 -10.09 5.17
CA LEU A 135 -8.09 -10.83 6.12
C LEU A 135 -8.86 -12.06 6.58
N ALA A 136 -8.37 -13.25 6.22
CA ALA A 136 -8.89 -14.53 6.66
C ALA A 136 -7.96 -15.14 7.71
N SER A 137 -8.29 -16.32 8.25
CA SER A 137 -7.50 -16.96 9.32
C SER A 137 -6.08 -17.31 8.87
N ASP A 138 -5.91 -17.87 7.67
CA ASP A 138 -4.63 -18.35 7.16
C ASP A 138 -4.07 -17.50 6.02
N TYR A 139 -4.92 -16.70 5.39
CA TYR A 139 -4.57 -15.93 4.20
C TYR A 139 -4.99 -14.47 4.32
N ALA A 140 -4.27 -13.61 3.63
CA ALA A 140 -4.66 -12.23 3.41
C ALA A 140 -4.68 -11.94 1.91
N TYR A 141 -5.65 -11.16 1.48
CA TYR A 141 -5.81 -10.77 0.08
C TYR A 141 -5.50 -9.30 -0.08
N PHE A 142 -4.65 -8.98 -1.03
CA PHE A 142 -4.22 -7.62 -1.30
C PHE A 142 -4.45 -7.25 -2.76
N LYS A 143 -4.77 -5.98 -2.98
CA LYS A 143 -4.65 -5.38 -4.31
C LYS A 143 -3.30 -4.68 -4.39
N VAL A 144 -2.45 -5.14 -5.27
CA VAL A 144 -1.14 -4.54 -5.51
C VAL A 144 -1.26 -3.49 -6.58
N GLY A 145 -0.61 -2.35 -6.37
CA GLY A 145 -0.47 -1.28 -7.35
C GLY A 145 0.99 -0.91 -7.53
N LEU A 146 1.53 -1.18 -8.70
CA LEU A 146 2.87 -0.75 -9.08
C LEU A 146 2.74 0.56 -9.85
N GLU A 147 3.25 1.65 -9.27
CA GLU A 147 3.11 2.97 -9.85
C GLU A 147 3.85 3.08 -11.18
N LEU A 148 3.16 3.60 -12.19
CA LEU A 148 3.69 3.81 -13.52
C LEU A 148 3.95 5.31 -13.76
N GLU A 149 4.93 5.61 -14.61
CA GLU A 149 5.17 6.97 -15.05
C GLU A 149 3.97 7.52 -15.83
N ALA A 150 3.73 8.81 -15.70
CA ALA A 150 2.71 9.50 -16.49
C ALA A 150 3.06 9.49 -17.97
N ASP A 151 2.04 9.51 -18.80
CA ASP A 151 2.21 9.55 -20.27
C ASP A 151 2.84 10.86 -20.76
#